data_8e5a27f4f2d051e483251ca74933254a
#
_entry.id   8e5a27f4f2d051e483251ca74933254a
#
_cell.length_a   1.000
_cell.length_b   1.000
_cell.length_c   1.000
_cell.angle_alpha   90.00
_cell.angle_beta   90.00
_cell.angle_gamma   90.00
#
_symmetry.space_group_name_H-M   'P 1'
#
loop_
_entity.id
_entity.type
_entity.pdbx_description
1 polymer ?
#
loop_
_entity_poly.entity_id
_entity_poly.type
_entity_poly.pdbx_seq_one_letter_code
_entity_poly.pdbx_strand_id
1 'polypeptide(L)'
;MHDVLLGQAYYLRFDAKLWQAQQPYAPLGTLYAASHLRSTGHSVALFDAMLAPDESEWATALERAQPRFAVIYEDSFNYLTKMCLLRMRQAALRMIDLALARGSRVIVSGSDATDRPELYLRAGASAVILGEGEITLADLIATLSRGGRPGDVAGVAFLGEDGSVLRSPARPFVRALDDLPMPAWDLVDVEHYRSLWRRRHGYYAMNLATTRGCPFHCNWCAKPIYGQRYAVRSPANVVDEIGWLKQRYAPDQLTVVDDVFGLQPGWVERFADLVQQRGVKLPFRCLMRADQINRDVARALAAAGCRMVWMGAESGSQRILDAMEKGVRVEQIREAADTLQQRGIDVGLFLQFGYPGEQWEDVEATLRLVREIAPQDIGVSVSYPLPGTKFYERVRADLGEKQNWFDSDDLAMMYRATYGPPFYRALHHVVHREFRVRRVARRLRSLAARPSIARASDLRQVASWAYNRAALPFARRRLQRLARVSAPQLTPMSSGRSVS
;
A
#
# COMPACT_ATOMS: atom_id res chain seq x y z
N MET A 1 24.41 -24.01 4.02
CA MET A 1 24.32 -23.13 5.22
C MET A 1 24.42 -21.71 4.74
N HIS A 2 23.48 -20.85 5.13
CA HIS A 2 23.47 -19.42 4.82
C HIS A 2 23.66 -18.60 6.11
N ASP A 3 24.30 -17.42 6.00
CA ASP A 3 24.44 -16.56 7.17
C ASP A 3 23.07 -16.01 7.60
N VAL A 4 22.25 -15.65 6.60
CA VAL A 4 20.98 -14.97 6.78
C VAL A 4 19.87 -15.63 5.95
N LEU A 5 18.73 -15.91 6.58
CA LEU A 5 17.47 -16.19 5.90
C LEU A 5 16.55 -14.98 6.09
N LEU A 6 16.23 -14.31 4.99
CA LEU A 6 15.23 -13.24 4.96
C LEU A 6 13.86 -13.81 4.64
N GLY A 7 12.82 -13.29 5.30
CA GLY A 7 11.44 -13.57 4.99
C GLY A 7 10.56 -12.38 5.34
N GLN A 8 9.29 -12.43 4.97
CA GLN A 8 8.26 -11.46 5.35
C GLN A 8 6.98 -12.21 5.75
N ALA A 9 6.10 -11.59 6.52
CA ALA A 9 4.95 -12.28 7.11
C ALA A 9 3.62 -12.04 6.39
N TYR A 10 3.65 -11.47 5.17
CA TYR A 10 2.44 -11.28 4.37
C TYR A 10 2.21 -12.48 3.45
N TYR A 11 1.30 -13.36 3.86
CA TYR A 11 0.84 -14.51 3.06
C TYR A 11 -0.41 -14.13 2.29
N LEU A 12 -0.37 -14.20 0.96
CA LEU A 12 -1.53 -13.84 0.11
C LEU A 12 -2.76 -14.70 0.44
N ARG A 13 -2.56 -15.97 0.82
CA ARG A 13 -3.64 -16.89 1.21
C ARG A 13 -4.40 -16.48 2.47
N PHE A 14 -3.79 -15.68 3.33
CA PHE A 14 -4.43 -15.22 4.56
C PHE A 14 -5.36 -14.02 4.33
N ASP A 15 -5.33 -13.43 3.14
CA ASP A 15 -6.20 -12.35 2.73
C ASP A 15 -7.16 -12.87 1.64
N ALA A 16 -8.37 -13.24 2.02
CA ALA A 16 -9.34 -13.87 1.11
C ALA A 16 -9.66 -13.01 -0.12
N LYS A 17 -9.77 -11.68 0.06
CA LYS A 17 -10.04 -10.73 -1.01
C LYS A 17 -8.90 -10.68 -2.02
N LEU A 18 -7.66 -10.58 -1.55
CA LEU A 18 -6.49 -10.50 -2.43
C LEU A 18 -6.13 -11.87 -3.01
N TRP A 19 -6.40 -12.94 -2.26
CA TRP A 19 -6.30 -14.29 -2.81
C TRP A 19 -7.24 -14.49 -4.02
N GLN A 20 -8.47 -13.98 -3.95
CA GLN A 20 -9.40 -14.01 -5.10
C GLN A 20 -8.94 -13.11 -6.25
N ALA A 21 -8.29 -11.99 -5.94
CA ALA A 21 -7.75 -11.09 -6.95
C ALA A 21 -6.59 -11.70 -7.73
N GLN A 22 -5.77 -12.58 -7.10
CA GLN A 22 -4.62 -13.27 -7.72
C GLN A 22 -3.64 -12.29 -8.39
N GLN A 23 -3.24 -11.26 -7.65
CA GLN A 23 -2.26 -10.26 -8.08
C GLN A 23 -1.06 -10.24 -7.11
N PRO A 24 -0.33 -11.35 -6.95
CA PRO A 24 0.83 -11.39 -6.09
C PRO A 24 1.95 -10.51 -6.66
N TYR A 25 2.78 -9.97 -5.79
CA TYR A 25 4.01 -9.25 -6.16
C TYR A 25 5.14 -9.60 -5.20
N ALA A 26 6.35 -9.62 -5.75
CA ALA A 26 7.52 -9.96 -4.97
C ALA A 26 7.79 -8.92 -3.87
N PRO A 27 8.35 -9.32 -2.71
CA PRO A 27 8.59 -8.45 -1.56
C PRO A 27 9.79 -7.52 -1.81
N LEU A 28 9.56 -6.43 -2.55
CA LEU A 28 10.61 -5.56 -3.09
C LEU A 28 11.52 -4.97 -2.01
N GLY A 29 10.97 -4.56 -0.87
CA GLY A 29 11.74 -4.06 0.27
C GLY A 29 12.68 -5.13 0.84
N THR A 30 12.19 -6.36 0.96
CA THR A 30 13.00 -7.53 1.39
C THR A 30 14.10 -7.84 0.37
N LEU A 31 13.82 -7.68 -0.93
CA LEU A 31 14.82 -7.89 -1.99
C LEU A 31 15.92 -6.82 -1.99
N TYR A 32 15.61 -5.56 -1.66
CA TYR A 32 16.62 -4.53 -1.45
C TYR A 32 17.51 -4.86 -0.25
N ALA A 33 16.92 -5.29 0.86
CA ALA A 33 17.69 -5.74 2.04
C ALA A 33 18.59 -6.92 1.72
N ALA A 34 18.09 -7.91 0.97
CA ALA A 34 18.87 -9.07 0.54
C ALA A 34 20.06 -8.66 -0.33
N SER A 35 19.84 -7.77 -1.30
CA SER A 35 20.88 -7.28 -2.19
C SER A 35 21.94 -6.49 -1.43
N HIS A 36 21.54 -5.63 -0.50
CA HIS A 36 22.48 -4.87 0.31
C HIS A 36 23.33 -5.76 1.22
N LEU A 37 22.72 -6.77 1.87
CA LEU A 37 23.48 -7.76 2.64
C LEU A 37 24.50 -8.54 1.80
N ARG A 38 24.14 -8.92 0.58
CA ARG A 38 25.08 -9.58 -0.35
C ARG A 38 26.25 -8.67 -0.73
N SER A 39 26.00 -7.37 -0.95
CA SER A 39 27.05 -6.41 -1.26
C SER A 39 28.03 -6.19 -0.10
N THR A 40 27.62 -6.52 1.13
CA THR A 40 28.47 -6.49 2.32
C THR A 40 29.09 -7.86 2.68
N GLY A 41 28.97 -8.86 1.79
CA GLY A 41 29.66 -10.15 1.88
C GLY A 41 28.90 -11.26 2.60
N HIS A 42 27.62 -11.06 2.92
CA HIS A 42 26.82 -12.11 3.57
C HIS A 42 26.19 -13.07 2.57
N SER A 43 26.13 -14.36 2.92
CA SER A 43 25.34 -15.34 2.18
C SER A 43 23.88 -15.27 2.60
N VAL A 44 22.97 -15.02 1.63
CA VAL A 44 21.55 -14.72 1.89
C VAL A 44 20.66 -15.71 1.16
N ALA A 45 19.70 -16.29 1.88
CA ALA A 45 18.55 -16.99 1.32
C ALA A 45 17.27 -16.17 1.54
N LEU A 46 16.26 -16.40 0.70
CA LEU A 46 14.95 -15.77 0.79
C LEU A 46 13.86 -16.83 1.03
N PHE A 47 12.97 -16.53 1.95
CA PHE A 47 11.66 -17.17 2.07
C PHE A 47 10.59 -16.20 1.62
N ASP A 48 9.89 -16.53 0.55
CA ASP A 48 8.84 -15.70 -0.01
C ASP A 48 7.46 -16.15 0.50
N ALA A 49 7.00 -15.52 1.57
CA ALA A 49 5.70 -15.81 2.18
C ALA A 49 4.51 -15.45 1.27
N MET A 50 4.67 -14.54 0.31
CA MET A 50 3.59 -14.14 -0.61
C MET A 50 2.95 -15.35 -1.31
N LEU A 51 3.76 -16.33 -1.70
CA LEU A 51 3.31 -17.51 -2.43
C LEU A 51 3.13 -18.74 -1.55
N ALA A 52 3.62 -18.69 -0.31
CA ALA A 52 3.55 -19.82 0.62
C ALA A 52 2.12 -20.04 1.14
N PRO A 53 1.73 -21.31 1.43
CA PRO A 53 0.41 -21.63 1.98
C PRO A 53 0.22 -21.11 3.40
N ASP A 54 1.23 -21.25 4.25
CA ASP A 54 1.21 -20.88 5.67
C ASP A 54 2.65 -20.85 6.25
N GLU A 55 2.74 -20.63 7.58
CA GLU A 55 4.01 -20.50 8.31
C GLU A 55 4.81 -21.80 8.41
N SER A 56 4.28 -22.97 8.05
CA SER A 56 5.03 -24.24 8.03
C SER A 56 6.14 -24.25 6.99
N GLU A 57 5.94 -23.55 5.86
CA GLU A 57 6.95 -23.38 4.83
C GLU A 57 8.17 -22.57 5.32
N TRP A 58 7.95 -21.61 6.25
CA TRP A 58 9.04 -20.91 6.92
C TRP A 58 9.90 -21.88 7.73
N ALA A 59 9.27 -22.82 8.46
CA ALA A 59 9.97 -23.85 9.20
C ALA A 59 10.86 -24.71 8.29
N THR A 60 10.32 -25.10 7.12
CA THR A 60 11.05 -25.85 6.09
C THR A 60 12.22 -25.03 5.52
N ALA A 61 12.02 -23.74 5.28
CA ALA A 61 13.08 -22.85 4.81
C ALA A 61 14.22 -22.71 5.84
N LEU A 62 13.89 -22.59 7.12
CA LEU A 62 14.86 -22.56 8.22
C LEU A 62 15.69 -23.87 8.28
N GLU A 63 15.06 -25.02 8.12
CA GLU A 63 15.74 -26.34 8.12
C GLU A 63 16.72 -26.45 6.95
N ARG A 64 16.34 -25.99 5.77
CA ARG A 64 17.20 -26.01 4.57
C ARG A 64 18.35 -25.02 4.66
N ALA A 65 18.08 -23.79 5.09
CA ALA A 65 19.06 -22.72 5.11
C ALA A 65 20.02 -22.83 6.31
N GLN A 66 19.54 -23.34 7.46
CA GLN A 66 20.25 -23.38 8.74
C GLN A 66 20.91 -22.03 9.05
N PRO A 67 20.15 -20.91 9.07
CA PRO A 67 20.73 -19.60 9.14
C PRO A 67 21.18 -19.26 10.58
N ARG A 68 22.26 -18.53 10.69
CA ARG A 68 22.65 -17.91 11.96
C ARG A 68 21.66 -16.80 12.37
N PHE A 69 21.18 -16.05 11.37
CA PHE A 69 20.19 -14.98 11.55
C PHE A 69 18.94 -15.27 10.72
N ALA A 70 17.81 -15.36 11.38
CA ALA A 70 16.48 -15.37 10.76
C ALA A 70 15.91 -13.95 10.83
N VAL A 71 15.64 -13.33 9.68
CA VAL A 71 15.22 -11.94 9.60
C VAL A 71 13.82 -11.87 9.01
N ILE A 72 12.87 -11.38 9.79
CA ILE A 72 11.52 -11.06 9.31
C ILE A 72 11.56 -9.59 8.85
N TYR A 73 11.74 -9.40 7.56
CA TYR A 73 11.87 -8.08 6.94
C TYR A 73 10.65 -7.79 6.07
N GLU A 74 9.71 -7.03 6.62
CA GLU A 74 8.46 -6.70 5.95
C GLU A 74 8.69 -5.79 4.75
N ASP A 75 7.95 -6.06 3.67
CA ASP A 75 8.02 -5.25 2.46
C ASP A 75 7.40 -3.86 2.69
N SER A 76 8.24 -2.86 2.87
CA SER A 76 7.86 -1.47 3.11
C SER A 76 7.17 -0.79 1.91
N PHE A 77 7.21 -1.39 0.73
CA PHE A 77 6.48 -0.93 -0.45
C PHE A 77 5.08 -1.53 -0.57
N ASN A 78 4.79 -2.58 0.21
CA ASN A 78 3.45 -3.15 0.27
C ASN A 78 2.54 -2.28 1.16
N TYR A 79 1.47 -1.74 0.57
CA TYR A 79 0.50 -0.93 1.30
C TYR A 79 -0.11 -1.68 2.51
N LEU A 80 -0.37 -2.99 2.36
CA LEU A 80 -0.99 -3.79 3.42
C LEU A 80 -0.07 -4.05 4.60
N THR A 81 1.23 -4.14 4.38
CA THR A 81 2.20 -4.24 5.48
C THR A 81 2.25 -2.92 6.27
N LYS A 82 2.07 -1.78 5.57
CA LYS A 82 1.95 -0.46 6.23
C LYS A 82 0.69 -0.33 7.08
N MET A 83 -0.37 -1.08 6.77
CA MET A 83 -1.64 -1.09 7.51
C MET A 83 -1.56 -1.89 8.83
N CYS A 84 -0.48 -2.60 9.10
CA CYS A 84 -0.28 -3.38 10.33
C CYS A 84 -1.44 -4.35 10.59
N LEU A 85 -1.77 -5.20 9.61
CA LEU A 85 -2.87 -6.15 9.70
C LEU A 85 -2.61 -7.18 10.80
N LEU A 86 -3.64 -7.49 11.60
CA LEU A 86 -3.53 -8.40 12.75
C LEU A 86 -3.05 -9.81 12.33
N ARG A 87 -3.54 -10.33 11.19
CA ARG A 87 -3.14 -11.66 10.70
C ARG A 87 -1.65 -11.72 10.33
N MET A 88 -1.10 -10.63 9.78
CA MET A 88 0.33 -10.54 9.51
C MET A 88 1.16 -10.54 10.78
N ARG A 89 0.73 -9.77 11.80
CA ARG A 89 1.38 -9.76 13.12
C ARG A 89 1.41 -11.17 13.73
N GLN A 90 0.29 -11.88 13.69
CA GLN A 90 0.21 -13.27 14.18
C GLN A 90 1.19 -14.18 13.44
N ALA A 91 1.28 -14.05 12.12
CA ALA A 91 2.23 -14.79 11.32
C ALA A 91 3.70 -14.46 11.69
N ALA A 92 4.02 -13.17 11.82
CA ALA A 92 5.36 -12.74 12.22
C ALA A 92 5.78 -13.28 13.60
N LEU A 93 4.88 -13.23 14.59
CA LEU A 93 5.13 -13.80 15.93
C LEU A 93 5.36 -15.32 15.85
N ARG A 94 4.55 -16.03 15.05
CA ARG A 94 4.74 -17.46 14.83
C ARG A 94 6.07 -17.76 14.12
N MET A 95 6.48 -16.94 13.18
CA MET A 95 7.78 -17.09 12.49
C MET A 95 8.95 -16.87 13.46
N ILE A 96 8.83 -15.97 14.43
CA ILE A 96 9.82 -15.79 15.51
C ILE A 96 9.97 -17.09 16.31
N ASP A 97 8.86 -17.64 16.83
CA ASP A 97 8.87 -18.89 17.59
C ASP A 97 9.56 -20.02 16.84
N LEU A 98 9.23 -20.19 15.55
CA LEU A 98 9.80 -21.24 14.71
C LEU A 98 11.28 -21.07 14.47
N ALA A 99 11.78 -19.82 14.36
CA ALA A 99 13.20 -19.53 14.18
C ALA A 99 13.99 -19.74 15.47
N LEU A 100 13.46 -19.30 16.61
CA LEU A 100 14.08 -19.52 17.94
C LEU A 100 14.20 -20.99 18.27
N ALA A 101 13.16 -21.79 17.99
CA ALA A 101 13.18 -23.25 18.20
C ALA A 101 14.28 -23.96 17.40
N ARG A 102 14.85 -23.31 16.37
CA ARG A 102 15.98 -23.82 15.56
C ARG A 102 17.32 -23.17 15.89
N GLY A 103 17.36 -22.37 16.96
CA GLY A 103 18.58 -21.73 17.44
C GLY A 103 19.04 -20.51 16.63
N SER A 104 18.23 -20.00 15.70
CA SER A 104 18.58 -18.78 14.97
C SER A 104 18.36 -17.53 15.82
N ARG A 105 19.23 -16.53 15.66
CA ARG A 105 18.98 -15.18 16.18
C ARG A 105 17.97 -14.49 15.31
N VAL A 106 16.92 -13.92 15.93
CA VAL A 106 15.82 -13.30 15.18
C VAL A 106 15.96 -11.77 15.18
N ILE A 107 15.81 -11.18 14.01
CA ILE A 107 15.73 -9.72 13.79
C ILE A 107 14.43 -9.43 13.07
N VAL A 108 13.73 -8.35 13.46
CA VAL A 108 12.47 -7.95 12.84
C VAL A 108 12.57 -6.52 12.31
N SER A 109 12.04 -6.29 11.12
CA SER A 109 11.90 -4.95 10.50
C SER A 109 10.54 -4.83 9.84
N GLY A 110 9.89 -3.69 10.01
CA GLY A 110 8.59 -3.42 9.38
C GLY A 110 7.83 -2.32 10.08
N SER A 111 6.70 -1.92 9.50
CA SER A 111 5.87 -0.84 10.00
C SER A 111 5.30 -1.14 11.39
N ASP A 112 4.70 -2.32 11.56
CA ASP A 112 4.12 -2.73 12.85
C ASP A 112 5.19 -2.91 13.93
N ALA A 113 6.36 -3.46 13.55
CA ALA A 113 7.48 -3.62 14.47
C ALA A 113 8.09 -2.27 14.88
N THR A 114 8.13 -1.29 13.97
CA THR A 114 8.56 0.08 14.27
C THR A 114 7.62 0.76 15.26
N ASP A 115 6.31 0.60 15.11
CA ASP A 115 5.29 1.19 15.97
C ASP A 115 5.17 0.47 17.31
N ARG A 116 5.39 -0.84 17.35
CA ARG A 116 5.19 -1.73 18.51
C ARG A 116 6.37 -2.67 18.77
N PRO A 117 7.60 -2.17 18.91
CA PRO A 117 8.79 -3.02 19.02
C PRO A 117 8.75 -3.98 20.22
N GLU A 118 8.09 -3.56 21.30
CA GLU A 118 7.95 -4.36 22.51
C GLU A 118 7.30 -5.73 22.27
N LEU A 119 6.28 -5.82 21.39
CA LEU A 119 5.61 -7.07 21.09
C LEU A 119 6.58 -8.10 20.49
N TYR A 120 7.40 -7.67 19.56
CA TYR A 120 8.35 -8.55 18.87
C TYR A 120 9.57 -8.89 19.74
N LEU A 121 10.03 -7.94 20.55
CA LEU A 121 11.13 -8.18 21.49
C LEU A 121 10.73 -9.17 22.59
N ARG A 122 9.51 -9.03 23.13
CA ARG A 122 8.98 -9.97 24.13
C ARG A 122 8.70 -11.35 23.55
N ALA A 123 8.46 -11.46 22.23
CA ALA A 123 8.37 -12.75 21.53
C ALA A 123 9.74 -13.38 21.27
N GLY A 124 10.84 -12.73 21.65
CA GLY A 124 12.20 -13.26 21.59
C GLY A 124 13.05 -12.72 20.42
N ALA A 125 12.60 -11.71 19.68
CA ALA A 125 13.47 -11.04 18.74
C ALA A 125 14.65 -10.38 19.46
N SER A 126 15.86 -10.59 18.94
CA SER A 126 17.09 -10.01 19.50
C SER A 126 17.17 -8.49 19.29
N ALA A 127 16.54 -8.00 18.23
CA ALA A 127 16.44 -6.60 17.92
C ALA A 127 15.27 -6.33 16.93
N VAL A 128 14.71 -5.13 17.01
CA VAL A 128 13.76 -4.59 16.04
C VAL A 128 14.40 -3.39 15.35
N ILE A 129 14.42 -3.40 14.03
CA ILE A 129 14.90 -2.26 13.22
C ILE A 129 13.78 -1.21 13.13
N LEU A 130 14.13 0.03 13.40
CA LEU A 130 13.21 1.18 13.39
C LEU A 130 13.40 2.02 12.12
N GLY A 131 12.37 2.11 11.30
CA GLY A 131 12.43 2.84 10.03
C GLY A 131 13.13 2.07 8.91
N GLU A 132 13.94 2.78 8.09
CA GLU A 132 14.69 2.20 6.96
C GLU A 132 15.70 1.16 7.43
N GLY A 133 15.69 -0.02 6.80
CA GLY A 133 16.32 -1.19 7.39
C GLY A 133 17.57 -1.72 6.72
N GLU A 134 17.82 -1.46 5.44
CA GLU A 134 18.87 -2.17 4.68
C GLU A 134 20.27 -2.00 5.30
N ILE A 135 20.68 -0.76 5.54
CA ILE A 135 22.00 -0.43 6.13
C ILE A 135 22.02 -0.84 7.61
N THR A 136 20.92 -0.57 8.33
CA THR A 136 20.80 -0.93 9.76
C THR A 136 20.93 -2.44 9.94
N LEU A 137 20.32 -3.23 9.07
CA LEU A 137 20.37 -4.69 9.11
C LEU A 137 21.81 -5.20 8.90
N ALA A 138 22.52 -4.67 7.91
CA ALA A 138 23.91 -5.05 7.64
C ALA A 138 24.83 -4.73 8.82
N ASP A 139 24.72 -3.51 9.38
CA ASP A 139 25.50 -3.10 10.56
C ASP A 139 25.17 -3.96 11.79
N LEU A 140 23.87 -4.27 11.99
CA LEU A 140 23.42 -5.09 13.12
C LEU A 140 23.97 -6.52 13.03
N ILE A 141 23.86 -7.16 11.87
CA ILE A 141 24.39 -8.50 11.64
C ILE A 141 25.92 -8.51 11.84
N ALA A 142 26.63 -7.53 11.29
CA ALA A 142 28.08 -7.41 11.47
C ALA A 142 28.45 -7.22 12.96
N THR A 143 27.73 -6.38 13.70
CA THR A 143 27.96 -6.13 15.12
C THR A 143 27.69 -7.38 15.96
N LEU A 144 26.53 -8.01 15.76
CA LEU A 144 26.16 -9.24 16.50
C LEU A 144 27.08 -10.42 16.16
N SER A 145 27.60 -10.47 14.94
CA SER A 145 28.59 -11.53 14.53
C SER A 145 29.90 -11.43 15.25
N ARG A 146 30.32 -10.23 15.64
CA ARG A 146 31.54 -9.97 16.43
C ARG A 146 31.32 -10.00 17.95
N GLY A 147 30.09 -10.35 18.41
CA GLY A 147 29.77 -10.39 19.84
C GLY A 147 29.38 -9.02 20.43
N GLY A 148 29.19 -7.98 19.60
CA GLY A 148 28.69 -6.68 20.03
C GLY A 148 27.20 -6.70 20.39
N ARG A 149 26.69 -5.60 20.90
CA ARG A 149 25.30 -5.44 21.39
C ARG A 149 24.45 -4.70 20.37
N PRO A 150 23.11 -4.95 20.29
CA PRO A 150 22.22 -4.20 19.42
C PRO A 150 22.29 -2.70 19.63
N GLY A 151 22.49 -2.23 20.87
CA GLY A 151 22.58 -0.82 21.22
C GLY A 151 23.76 -0.08 20.58
N ASP A 152 24.75 -0.79 20.07
CA ASP A 152 25.92 -0.21 19.38
C ASP A 152 25.57 0.21 17.94
N VAL A 153 24.34 -0.14 17.46
CA VAL A 153 23.88 0.15 16.10
C VAL A 153 22.74 1.19 16.13
N ALA A 154 22.84 2.23 15.32
CA ALA A 154 21.77 3.23 15.20
C ALA A 154 20.51 2.67 14.53
N GLY A 155 19.32 3.08 14.98
CA GLY A 155 18.04 2.74 14.39
C GLY A 155 17.46 1.41 14.84
N VAL A 156 17.77 0.94 16.06
CA VAL A 156 17.24 -0.31 16.59
C VAL A 156 16.56 -0.13 17.96
N ALA A 157 15.61 -1.02 18.25
CA ALA A 157 15.10 -1.26 19.59
C ALA A 157 15.50 -2.66 20.06
N PHE A 158 15.76 -2.82 21.36
CA PHE A 158 16.20 -4.07 21.97
C PHE A 158 15.82 -4.09 23.47
N LEU A 159 15.91 -5.25 24.11
CA LEU A 159 15.71 -5.37 25.55
C LEU A 159 16.99 -5.04 26.31
N GLY A 160 16.86 -4.19 27.34
CA GLY A 160 17.88 -4.01 28.36
C GLY A 160 17.98 -5.21 29.30
N GLU A 161 18.99 -5.24 30.15
CA GLU A 161 19.21 -6.32 31.13
C GLU A 161 18.06 -6.42 32.16
N ASP A 162 17.37 -5.31 32.40
CA ASP A 162 16.18 -5.22 33.26
C ASP A 162 14.86 -5.58 32.54
N GLY A 163 14.93 -5.96 31.25
CA GLY A 163 13.77 -6.27 30.42
C GLY A 163 13.03 -5.03 29.91
N SER A 164 13.55 -3.82 30.12
CA SER A 164 12.99 -2.60 29.53
C SER A 164 13.31 -2.52 28.04
N VAL A 165 12.44 -1.87 27.27
CA VAL A 165 12.69 -1.60 25.85
C VAL A 165 13.55 -0.36 25.70
N LEU A 166 14.76 -0.55 25.22
CA LEU A 166 15.73 0.48 24.90
C LEU A 166 15.71 0.79 23.40
N ARG A 167 16.05 2.03 23.05
CA ARG A 167 16.19 2.46 21.65
C ARG A 167 17.54 3.13 21.47
N SER A 168 18.28 2.73 20.44
CA SER A 168 19.49 3.43 20.03
C SER A 168 19.15 4.75 19.32
N PRO A 169 20.12 5.65 19.09
CA PRO A 169 19.91 6.85 18.29
C PRO A 169 19.30 6.53 16.91
N ALA A 170 18.43 7.40 16.43
CA ALA A 170 17.81 7.24 15.13
C ALA A 170 18.86 7.28 14.01
N ARG A 171 18.72 6.39 13.02
CA ARG A 171 19.57 6.42 11.82
C ARG A 171 19.09 7.50 10.86
N PRO A 172 20.00 8.27 10.24
CA PRO A 172 19.65 9.10 9.09
C PRO A 172 19.09 8.26 7.94
N PHE A 173 18.08 8.79 7.23
CA PHE A 173 17.50 8.09 6.09
C PHE A 173 18.44 8.12 4.86
N VAL A 174 18.29 7.14 3.98
CA VAL A 174 19.06 7.04 2.74
C VAL A 174 18.57 8.11 1.74
N ARG A 175 19.45 9.03 1.37
CA ARG A 175 19.16 10.10 0.40
C ARG A 175 19.54 9.72 -1.02
N ALA A 176 20.71 9.11 -1.19
CA ALA A 176 21.25 8.70 -2.48
C ALA A 176 20.76 7.29 -2.81
N LEU A 177 19.53 7.18 -3.34
CA LEU A 177 18.92 5.88 -3.65
C LEU A 177 19.62 5.16 -4.81
N ASP A 178 20.32 5.87 -5.67
CA ASP A 178 21.09 5.31 -6.77
C ASP A 178 22.31 4.51 -6.30
N ASP A 179 22.78 4.73 -5.06
CA ASP A 179 23.88 3.98 -4.45
C ASP A 179 23.43 2.61 -3.91
N LEU A 180 22.13 2.39 -3.79
CA LEU A 180 21.61 1.08 -3.38
C LEU A 180 21.74 0.08 -4.52
N PRO A 181 22.18 -1.16 -4.23
CA PRO A 181 22.23 -2.19 -5.26
C PRO A 181 20.82 -2.53 -5.76
N MET A 182 20.72 -3.00 -7.00
CA MET A 182 19.45 -3.49 -7.54
C MET A 182 18.86 -4.61 -6.66
N PRO A 183 17.52 -4.72 -6.57
CA PRO A 183 16.88 -5.77 -5.78
C PRO A 183 17.34 -7.17 -6.20
N ALA A 184 17.48 -8.07 -5.25
CA ALA A 184 17.92 -9.45 -5.48
C ALA A 184 16.83 -10.33 -6.15
N TRP A 185 16.40 -9.98 -7.33
CA TRP A 185 15.37 -10.67 -8.11
C TRP A 185 15.69 -12.14 -8.41
N ASP A 186 16.96 -12.51 -8.41
CA ASP A 186 17.42 -13.88 -8.61
C ASP A 186 17.04 -14.83 -7.45
N LEU A 187 16.63 -14.28 -6.31
CA LEU A 187 16.11 -15.05 -5.17
C LEU A 187 14.61 -15.39 -5.29
N VAL A 188 13.92 -14.79 -6.24
CA VAL A 188 12.47 -14.95 -6.41
C VAL A 188 12.17 -16.03 -7.45
N ASP A 189 11.19 -16.90 -7.18
CA ASP A 189 10.62 -17.77 -8.20
C ASP A 189 9.69 -16.98 -9.13
N VAL A 190 10.31 -16.24 -10.06
CA VAL A 190 9.60 -15.36 -11.02
C VAL A 190 8.63 -16.15 -11.90
N GLU A 191 8.93 -17.42 -12.22
CA GLU A 191 8.05 -18.24 -13.07
C GLU A 191 6.76 -18.62 -12.34
N HIS A 192 6.81 -18.84 -11.03
CA HIS A 192 5.60 -19.06 -10.23
C HIS A 192 4.71 -17.82 -10.22
N TYR A 193 5.28 -16.62 -9.99
CA TYR A 193 4.55 -15.35 -10.12
C TYR A 193 3.93 -15.18 -11.49
N ARG A 194 4.72 -15.38 -12.55
CA ARG A 194 4.28 -15.27 -13.95
C ARG A 194 3.11 -16.20 -14.26
N SER A 195 3.19 -17.46 -13.80
CA SER A 195 2.14 -18.45 -14.03
C SER A 195 0.82 -18.05 -13.39
N LEU A 196 0.85 -17.52 -12.16
CA LEU A 196 -0.35 -17.03 -11.44
C LEU A 196 -0.98 -15.85 -12.17
N TRP A 197 -0.17 -14.84 -12.52
CA TRP A 197 -0.62 -13.66 -13.23
C TRP A 197 -1.23 -14.00 -14.60
N ARG A 198 -0.53 -14.77 -15.42
CA ARG A 198 -0.99 -15.12 -16.77
C ARG A 198 -2.26 -15.95 -16.75
N ARG A 199 -2.36 -16.91 -15.85
CA ARG A 199 -3.57 -17.74 -15.69
C ARG A 199 -4.80 -16.90 -15.34
N ARG A 200 -4.65 -15.89 -14.50
CA ARG A 200 -5.77 -15.07 -14.02
C ARG A 200 -6.06 -13.86 -14.88
N HIS A 201 -5.02 -13.18 -15.35
CA HIS A 201 -5.10 -11.85 -15.97
C HIS A 201 -4.66 -11.82 -17.44
N GLY A 202 -3.98 -12.87 -17.92
CA GLY A 202 -3.45 -12.94 -19.28
C GLY A 202 -2.16 -12.14 -19.51
N TYR A 203 -1.58 -11.55 -18.45
CA TYR A 203 -0.31 -10.83 -18.48
C TYR A 203 0.47 -11.05 -17.18
N TYR A 204 1.74 -10.68 -17.15
CA TYR A 204 2.60 -10.69 -15.98
C TYR A 204 3.07 -9.28 -15.61
N ALA A 205 2.88 -8.87 -14.36
CA ALA A 205 3.34 -7.59 -13.84
C ALA A 205 4.44 -7.78 -12.78
N MET A 206 5.49 -6.93 -12.86
CA MET A 206 6.51 -6.80 -11.83
C MET A 206 6.41 -5.45 -11.14
N ASN A 207 6.84 -5.37 -9.90
CA ASN A 207 6.88 -4.14 -9.14
C ASN A 207 8.25 -3.43 -9.28
N LEU A 208 8.23 -2.10 -9.15
CA LEU A 208 9.38 -1.21 -9.25
C LEU A 208 9.19 -0.04 -8.30
N ALA A 209 10.24 0.37 -7.59
CA ALA A 209 10.23 1.58 -6.78
C ALA A 209 11.18 2.64 -7.36
N THR A 210 10.68 3.88 -7.45
CA THR A 210 11.49 5.02 -7.92
C THR A 210 11.75 6.03 -6.81
N THR A 211 10.95 5.98 -5.74
CA THR A 211 11.03 6.92 -4.63
C THR A 211 10.85 6.22 -3.28
N ARG A 212 11.25 6.89 -2.21
CA ARG A 212 10.97 6.50 -0.83
C ARG A 212 10.38 7.67 -0.06
N GLY A 213 9.25 7.43 0.60
CA GLY A 213 8.55 8.39 1.42
C GLY A 213 7.74 9.41 0.63
N CYS A 214 7.09 10.29 1.38
CA CYS A 214 6.22 11.31 0.83
C CYS A 214 6.30 12.56 1.72
N PRO A 215 6.65 13.75 1.19
CA PRO A 215 6.88 14.94 1.99
C PRO A 215 5.59 15.63 2.46
N PHE A 216 4.44 15.21 1.94
CA PHE A 216 3.16 15.82 2.29
C PHE A 216 2.69 15.44 3.70
N HIS A 217 1.93 16.35 4.34
CA HIS A 217 1.55 16.27 5.75
C HIS A 217 0.08 15.89 5.96
N CYS A 218 -0.50 15.09 5.06
CA CYS A 218 -1.86 14.57 5.26
C CYS A 218 -1.95 13.92 6.65
N ASN A 219 -2.88 14.41 7.48
CA ASN A 219 -2.86 14.12 8.92
C ASN A 219 -3.28 12.68 9.30
N TRP A 220 -3.79 11.92 8.36
CA TRP A 220 -4.20 10.51 8.51
C TRP A 220 -3.17 9.51 7.98
N CYS A 221 -2.19 9.97 7.20
CA CYS A 221 -1.24 9.11 6.50
C CYS A 221 -0.01 8.82 7.35
N ALA A 222 0.12 7.61 7.85
CA ALA A 222 1.34 7.17 8.52
C ALA A 222 2.43 6.79 7.50
N LYS A 223 3.67 7.10 7.86
CA LYS A 223 4.87 6.78 7.08
C LYS A 223 5.93 6.23 8.03
N PRO A 224 5.69 5.07 8.65
CA PRO A 224 6.52 4.58 9.76
C PRO A 224 7.95 4.24 9.33
N ILE A 225 8.15 3.87 8.07
CA ILE A 225 9.46 3.44 7.56
C ILE A 225 10.26 4.63 7.02
N TYR A 226 9.70 5.35 6.03
CA TYR A 226 10.43 6.42 5.33
C TYR A 226 10.18 7.82 5.87
N GLY A 227 9.15 8.00 6.72
CA GLY A 227 8.81 9.28 7.31
C GLY A 227 8.24 10.29 6.31
N GLN A 228 8.05 11.53 6.79
CA GLN A 228 7.63 12.68 5.96
C GLN A 228 8.85 13.29 5.22
N ARG A 229 9.50 12.44 4.44
CA ARG A 229 10.72 12.75 3.69
C ARG A 229 10.55 12.28 2.27
N TYR A 230 11.41 12.69 1.38
CA TYR A 230 11.38 12.27 -0.01
C TYR A 230 12.79 12.04 -0.52
N ALA A 231 13.07 10.85 -0.94
CA ALA A 231 14.25 10.50 -1.70
C ALA A 231 13.81 9.89 -3.03
N VAL A 232 14.54 10.20 -4.09
CA VAL A 232 14.20 9.80 -5.46
C VAL A 232 15.44 9.27 -6.17
N ARG A 233 15.26 8.19 -6.91
CA ARG A 233 16.27 7.65 -7.83
C ARG A 233 16.34 8.54 -9.07
N SER A 234 17.52 8.66 -9.68
CA SER A 234 17.63 9.36 -10.95
C SER A 234 16.82 8.65 -12.04
N PRO A 235 16.27 9.39 -13.01
CA PRO A 235 15.60 8.79 -14.15
C PRO A 235 16.48 7.77 -14.90
N ALA A 236 17.79 7.99 -14.96
CA ALA A 236 18.73 7.10 -15.60
C ALA A 236 18.82 5.74 -14.87
N ASN A 237 18.98 5.78 -13.55
CA ASN A 237 19.05 4.59 -12.71
C ASN A 237 17.77 3.73 -12.80
N VAL A 238 16.59 4.38 -12.80
CA VAL A 238 15.30 3.71 -12.99
C VAL A 238 15.16 3.07 -14.36
N VAL A 239 15.57 3.78 -15.41
CA VAL A 239 15.49 3.29 -16.80
C VAL A 239 16.47 2.14 -17.03
N ASP A 240 17.63 2.14 -16.37
CA ASP A 240 18.58 1.02 -16.39
C ASP A 240 17.95 -0.24 -15.77
N GLU A 241 17.28 -0.12 -14.63
CA GLU A 241 16.55 -1.25 -14.00
C GLU A 241 15.42 -1.76 -14.89
N ILE A 242 14.63 -0.87 -15.51
CA ILE A 242 13.58 -1.26 -16.46
C ILE A 242 14.16 -2.06 -17.63
N GLY A 243 15.28 -1.59 -18.19
CA GLY A 243 15.97 -2.30 -19.26
C GLY A 243 16.43 -3.69 -18.85
N TRP A 244 17.00 -3.80 -17.66
CA TRP A 244 17.45 -5.06 -17.09
C TRP A 244 16.27 -6.02 -16.81
N LEU A 245 15.17 -5.54 -16.18
CA LEU A 245 13.96 -6.33 -15.94
C LEU A 245 13.34 -6.82 -17.26
N LYS A 246 13.29 -5.96 -18.27
CA LYS A 246 12.76 -6.28 -19.59
C LYS A 246 13.58 -7.38 -20.26
N GLN A 247 14.91 -7.29 -20.21
CA GLN A 247 15.80 -8.27 -20.81
C GLN A 247 15.78 -9.60 -20.07
N ARG A 248 15.81 -9.57 -18.75
CA ARG A 248 15.98 -10.76 -17.91
C ARG A 248 14.68 -11.51 -17.65
N TYR A 249 13.58 -10.80 -17.45
CA TYR A 249 12.32 -11.38 -16.98
C TYR A 249 11.14 -11.11 -17.91
N ALA A 250 11.27 -10.25 -18.91
CA ALA A 250 10.25 -9.94 -19.89
C ALA A 250 8.83 -9.74 -19.29
N PRO A 251 8.64 -8.84 -18.31
CA PRO A 251 7.32 -8.53 -17.81
C PRO A 251 6.47 -7.86 -18.90
N ASP A 252 5.16 -8.11 -18.87
CA ASP A 252 4.22 -7.43 -19.77
C ASP A 252 3.88 -6.02 -19.27
N GLN A 253 4.03 -5.78 -17.95
CA GLN A 253 3.68 -4.51 -17.31
C GLN A 253 4.51 -4.30 -16.03
N LEU A 254 4.70 -3.04 -15.65
CA LEU A 254 5.26 -2.66 -14.35
C LEU A 254 4.21 -2.01 -13.44
N THR A 255 4.35 -2.24 -12.14
CA THR A 255 3.64 -1.50 -11.10
C THR A 255 4.65 -0.69 -10.31
N VAL A 256 4.60 0.62 -10.44
CA VAL A 256 5.41 1.51 -9.59
C VAL A 256 4.74 1.60 -8.23
N VAL A 257 5.47 1.22 -7.18
CA VAL A 257 4.95 1.06 -5.81
C VAL A 257 5.31 2.22 -4.88
N ASP A 258 5.66 3.37 -5.45
CA ASP A 258 5.97 4.60 -4.73
C ASP A 258 4.78 5.11 -3.90
N ASP A 259 5.05 5.82 -2.81
CA ASP A 259 4.02 6.61 -2.12
C ASP A 259 3.52 7.77 -3.00
N VAL A 260 4.40 8.34 -3.82
CA VAL A 260 4.10 9.37 -4.82
C VAL A 260 5.15 9.34 -5.93
N PHE A 261 4.71 9.09 -7.15
CA PHE A 261 5.57 9.03 -8.33
C PHE A 261 5.80 10.42 -8.93
N GLY A 262 7.03 10.71 -9.35
CA GLY A 262 7.34 11.85 -10.21
C GLY A 262 7.18 13.22 -9.56
N LEU A 263 7.37 13.35 -8.24
CA LEU A 263 7.19 14.61 -7.51
C LEU A 263 8.24 15.67 -7.87
N GLN A 264 9.47 15.25 -8.22
CA GLN A 264 10.54 16.19 -8.54
C GLN A 264 10.27 16.86 -9.90
N PRO A 265 10.29 18.19 -10.00
CA PRO A 265 10.07 18.88 -11.27
C PRO A 265 11.02 18.41 -12.38
N GLY A 266 10.49 18.16 -13.58
CA GLY A 266 11.26 17.69 -14.75
C GLY A 266 11.66 16.21 -14.72
N TRP A 267 11.41 15.50 -13.61
CA TRP A 267 11.78 14.09 -13.47
C TRP A 267 11.01 13.19 -14.44
N VAL A 268 9.69 13.38 -14.55
CA VAL A 268 8.81 12.56 -15.40
C VAL A 268 9.14 12.77 -16.88
N GLU A 269 9.41 14.00 -17.28
CA GLU A 269 9.82 14.36 -18.64
C GLU A 269 11.15 13.71 -19.00
N ARG A 270 12.14 13.82 -18.11
CA ARG A 270 13.45 13.19 -18.32
C ARG A 270 13.37 11.68 -18.35
N PHE A 271 12.53 11.09 -17.49
CA PHE A 271 12.25 9.65 -17.49
C PHE A 271 11.67 9.20 -18.84
N ALA A 272 10.68 9.93 -19.35
CA ALA A 272 10.04 9.62 -20.63
C ALA A 272 11.04 9.70 -21.81
N ASP A 273 11.88 10.73 -21.83
CA ASP A 273 12.93 10.87 -22.85
C ASP A 273 13.90 9.69 -22.84
N LEU A 274 14.37 9.28 -21.66
CA LEU A 274 15.30 8.16 -21.51
C LEU A 274 14.67 6.82 -21.88
N VAL A 275 13.39 6.59 -21.49
CA VAL A 275 12.64 5.39 -21.91
C VAL A 275 12.58 5.27 -23.42
N GLN A 276 12.34 6.38 -24.13
CA GLN A 276 12.31 6.41 -25.60
C GLN A 276 13.71 6.22 -26.19
N GLN A 277 14.70 6.97 -25.73
CA GLN A 277 16.09 6.92 -26.23
C GLN A 277 16.69 5.51 -26.11
N ARG A 278 16.41 4.79 -25.01
CA ARG A 278 16.94 3.45 -24.77
C ARG A 278 16.03 2.32 -25.28
N GLY A 279 14.85 2.63 -25.82
CA GLY A 279 13.92 1.64 -26.36
C GLY A 279 13.35 0.64 -25.34
N VAL A 280 13.32 1.02 -24.05
CA VAL A 280 12.93 0.13 -22.97
C VAL A 280 11.48 0.30 -22.52
N LYS A 281 10.64 0.93 -23.34
CA LYS A 281 9.23 1.18 -23.04
C LYS A 281 8.51 -0.09 -22.64
N LEU A 282 7.87 -0.06 -21.46
CA LEU A 282 6.94 -1.04 -20.93
C LEU A 282 5.68 -0.35 -20.45
N PRO A 283 4.49 -0.95 -20.58
CA PRO A 283 3.29 -0.46 -19.91
C PRO A 283 3.52 -0.38 -18.40
N PHE A 284 3.06 0.70 -17.75
CA PHE A 284 3.14 0.78 -16.29
C PHE A 284 1.94 1.50 -15.67
N ARG A 285 1.75 1.29 -14.37
CA ARG A 285 0.83 2.04 -13.51
C ARG A 285 1.60 2.65 -12.34
N CYS A 286 1.17 3.82 -11.86
CA CYS A 286 1.80 4.53 -10.75
C CYS A 286 0.76 5.26 -9.89
N LEU A 287 1.21 5.77 -8.74
CA LEU A 287 0.44 6.59 -7.82
C LEU A 287 0.91 8.04 -7.89
N MET A 288 -0.01 8.99 -8.09
CA MET A 288 0.31 10.43 -8.12
C MET A 288 -0.71 11.24 -7.35
N ARG A 289 -0.32 12.44 -6.96
CA ARG A 289 -1.24 13.45 -6.44
C ARG A 289 -1.84 14.25 -7.60
N ALA A 290 -3.10 14.63 -7.46
CA ALA A 290 -3.81 15.38 -8.49
C ALA A 290 -3.17 16.73 -8.81
N ASP A 291 -2.66 17.44 -7.79
CA ASP A 291 -2.02 18.75 -7.92
C ASP A 291 -0.67 18.74 -8.68
N GLN A 292 -0.16 17.54 -9.01
CA GLN A 292 1.08 17.37 -9.78
C GLN A 292 0.84 17.06 -11.27
N ILE A 293 -0.41 16.84 -11.64
CA ILE A 293 -0.77 16.40 -12.99
C ILE A 293 -1.18 17.61 -13.82
N ASN A 294 -0.30 18.02 -14.71
CA ASN A 294 -0.56 19.02 -15.75
C ASN A 294 -0.46 18.38 -17.15
N ARG A 295 -0.65 19.19 -18.20
CA ARG A 295 -0.64 18.71 -19.59
C ARG A 295 0.72 18.15 -20.03
N ASP A 296 1.83 18.71 -19.53
CA ASP A 296 3.18 18.28 -19.90
C ASP A 296 3.54 16.97 -19.21
N VAL A 297 3.24 16.84 -17.91
CA VAL A 297 3.38 15.59 -17.15
C VAL A 297 2.54 14.47 -17.78
N ALA A 298 1.26 14.73 -18.12
CA ALA A 298 0.40 13.72 -18.75
C ALA A 298 0.91 13.30 -20.15
N ARG A 299 1.48 14.24 -20.92
CA ARG A 299 2.14 13.94 -22.20
C ARG A 299 3.35 13.03 -22.00
N ALA A 300 4.23 13.36 -21.04
CA ALA A 300 5.41 12.58 -20.72
C ALA A 300 5.06 11.18 -20.21
N LEU A 301 4.06 11.06 -19.32
CA LEU A 301 3.55 9.77 -18.86
C LEU A 301 3.06 8.89 -20.02
N ALA A 302 2.28 9.44 -20.93
CA ALA A 302 1.78 8.70 -22.10
C ALA A 302 2.95 8.25 -23.01
N ALA A 303 3.92 9.12 -23.23
CA ALA A 303 5.13 8.83 -24.01
C ALA A 303 5.94 7.69 -23.36
N ALA A 304 6.11 7.72 -22.05
CA ALA A 304 6.81 6.66 -21.29
C ALA A 304 6.06 5.33 -21.24
N GLY A 305 4.76 5.30 -21.55
CA GLY A 305 3.96 4.07 -21.55
C GLY A 305 3.03 3.90 -20.34
N CYS A 306 2.78 4.96 -19.58
CA CYS A 306 1.82 4.91 -18.47
C CYS A 306 0.43 4.53 -18.98
N ARG A 307 -0.16 3.51 -18.36
CA ARG A 307 -1.51 3.03 -18.68
C ARG A 307 -2.54 3.47 -17.67
N MET A 308 -2.13 3.65 -16.42
CA MET A 308 -3.04 4.00 -15.35
C MET A 308 -2.33 4.82 -14.29
N VAL A 309 -2.98 5.89 -13.86
CA VAL A 309 -2.58 6.67 -12.69
C VAL A 309 -3.63 6.49 -11.60
N TRP A 310 -3.21 6.04 -10.44
CA TRP A 310 -4.01 6.06 -9.23
C TRP A 310 -3.82 7.37 -8.48
N MET A 311 -4.92 8.03 -8.14
CA MET A 311 -4.91 9.29 -7.38
C MET A 311 -5.63 9.12 -6.05
N GLY A 312 -5.01 9.65 -4.98
CA GLY A 312 -5.69 9.82 -3.70
C GLY A 312 -6.71 10.95 -3.80
N ALA A 313 -7.94 10.67 -4.22
CA ALA A 313 -9.03 11.63 -4.19
C ALA A 313 -9.60 11.82 -2.78
N GLU A 314 -9.64 10.77 -1.99
CA GLU A 314 -10.15 10.61 -0.63
C GLU A 314 -11.62 11.02 -0.51
N SER A 315 -11.99 12.26 -0.79
CA SER A 315 -13.34 12.80 -0.71
C SER A 315 -13.67 13.75 -1.86
N GLY A 316 -14.94 13.82 -2.25
CA GLY A 316 -15.48 14.84 -3.14
C GLY A 316 -15.92 16.11 -2.40
N SER A 317 -15.71 16.19 -1.10
CA SER A 317 -16.00 17.35 -0.28
C SER A 317 -14.72 18.11 0.08
N GLN A 318 -14.63 19.38 -0.29
CA GLN A 318 -13.49 20.22 0.04
C GLN A 318 -13.31 20.31 1.56
N ARG A 319 -14.39 20.45 2.31
CA ARG A 319 -14.37 20.50 3.78
C ARG A 319 -13.68 19.30 4.39
N ILE A 320 -13.89 18.09 3.83
CA ILE A 320 -13.24 16.87 4.32
C ILE A 320 -11.78 16.81 3.89
N LEU A 321 -11.44 17.22 2.66
CA LEU A 321 -10.05 17.30 2.21
C LEU A 321 -9.24 18.29 3.06
N ASP A 322 -9.84 19.42 3.43
CA ASP A 322 -9.21 20.41 4.32
C ASP A 322 -9.03 19.86 5.75
N ALA A 323 -10.05 19.17 6.28
CA ALA A 323 -9.97 18.51 7.58
C ALA A 323 -8.89 17.42 7.63
N MET A 324 -8.62 16.75 6.50
CA MET A 324 -7.55 15.77 6.31
C MET A 324 -6.16 16.40 6.11
N GLU A 325 -6.07 17.71 6.02
CA GLU A 325 -4.84 18.43 5.64
C GLU A 325 -4.26 17.88 4.31
N LYS A 326 -5.15 17.51 3.36
CA LYS A 326 -4.75 16.92 2.08
C LYS A 326 -3.99 17.90 1.19
N GLY A 327 -4.34 19.18 1.26
CA GLY A 327 -3.73 20.26 0.46
C GLY A 327 -4.02 20.13 -1.04
N VAL A 328 -5.16 19.53 -1.42
CA VAL A 328 -5.62 19.38 -2.82
C VAL A 328 -7.06 19.89 -2.90
N ARG A 329 -7.40 20.62 -3.96
CA ARG A 329 -8.78 21.03 -4.23
C ARG A 329 -9.52 19.97 -5.05
N VAL A 330 -10.82 19.84 -4.83
CA VAL A 330 -11.68 18.91 -5.57
C VAL A 330 -11.61 19.18 -7.08
N GLU A 331 -11.52 20.46 -7.48
CA GLU A 331 -11.36 20.87 -8.88
C GLU A 331 -10.09 20.32 -9.50
N GLN A 332 -8.97 20.34 -8.77
CA GLN A 332 -7.70 19.78 -9.25
C GLN A 332 -7.80 18.27 -9.50
N ILE A 333 -8.61 17.54 -8.71
CA ILE A 333 -8.85 16.10 -8.93
C ILE A 333 -9.59 15.89 -10.26
N ARG A 334 -10.60 16.74 -10.57
CA ARG A 334 -11.31 16.68 -11.85
C ARG A 334 -10.41 17.02 -13.03
N GLU A 335 -9.69 18.12 -12.94
CA GLU A 335 -8.77 18.60 -13.99
C GLU A 335 -7.66 17.58 -14.28
N ALA A 336 -7.09 16.99 -13.24
CA ALA A 336 -6.06 15.95 -13.38
C ALA A 336 -6.64 14.70 -14.08
N ALA A 337 -7.81 14.25 -13.66
CA ALA A 337 -8.46 13.10 -14.27
C ALA A 337 -8.78 13.33 -15.76
N ASP A 338 -9.33 14.49 -16.10
CA ASP A 338 -9.64 14.86 -17.48
C ASP A 338 -8.35 14.94 -18.32
N THR A 339 -7.31 15.58 -17.79
CA THR A 339 -6.00 15.71 -18.45
C THR A 339 -5.37 14.35 -18.77
N LEU A 340 -5.44 13.37 -17.85
CA LEU A 340 -4.96 12.01 -18.07
C LEU A 340 -5.82 11.27 -19.11
N GLN A 341 -7.14 11.34 -18.98
CA GLN A 341 -8.07 10.64 -19.87
C GLN A 341 -7.97 11.14 -21.32
N GLN A 342 -7.74 12.45 -21.52
CA GLN A 342 -7.48 13.03 -22.86
C GLN A 342 -6.21 12.46 -23.50
N ARG A 343 -5.26 11.93 -22.72
CA ARG A 343 -4.05 11.25 -23.19
C ARG A 343 -4.18 9.73 -23.28
N GLY A 344 -5.38 9.18 -23.05
CA GLY A 344 -5.62 7.74 -23.06
C GLY A 344 -5.05 7.00 -21.85
N ILE A 345 -4.76 7.73 -20.76
CA ILE A 345 -4.31 7.16 -19.49
C ILE A 345 -5.54 6.92 -18.60
N ASP A 346 -5.71 5.69 -18.16
CA ASP A 346 -6.76 5.30 -17.23
C ASP A 346 -6.57 5.94 -15.86
N VAL A 347 -7.67 6.27 -15.19
CA VAL A 347 -7.66 6.88 -13.85
C VAL A 347 -8.24 5.91 -12.83
N GLY A 348 -7.49 5.65 -11.76
CA GLY A 348 -7.95 5.02 -10.53
C GLY A 348 -8.11 6.06 -9.43
N LEU A 349 -9.14 5.94 -8.60
CA LEU A 349 -9.36 6.82 -7.45
C LEU A 349 -9.34 6.04 -6.15
N PHE A 350 -8.52 6.47 -5.18
CA PHE A 350 -8.67 6.05 -3.80
C PHE A 350 -9.67 6.96 -3.10
N LEU A 351 -10.64 6.34 -2.43
CA LEU A 351 -11.71 6.99 -1.70
C LEU A 351 -11.67 6.53 -0.24
N GLN A 352 -11.85 7.46 0.67
CA GLN A 352 -11.80 7.19 2.10
C GLN A 352 -13.05 7.80 2.77
N PHE A 353 -13.82 7.00 3.47
CA PHE A 353 -15.03 7.40 4.17
C PHE A 353 -14.85 7.31 5.69
N GLY A 354 -15.74 8.00 6.41
CA GLY A 354 -15.79 7.93 7.86
C GLY A 354 -14.79 8.83 8.57
N TYR A 355 -14.16 9.79 7.88
CA TYR A 355 -13.32 10.77 8.54
C TYR A 355 -14.13 11.60 9.57
N PRO A 356 -13.57 11.97 10.75
CA PRO A 356 -14.31 12.69 11.77
C PRO A 356 -15.02 13.93 11.23
N GLY A 357 -16.30 14.04 11.51
CA GLY A 357 -17.17 15.14 11.05
C GLY A 357 -17.73 14.96 9.64
N GLU A 358 -17.45 13.86 8.92
CA GLU A 358 -18.07 13.57 7.62
C GLU A 358 -19.60 13.44 7.76
N GLN A 359 -20.34 14.16 6.93
CA GLN A 359 -21.80 14.16 6.88
C GLN A 359 -22.32 13.53 5.58
N TRP A 360 -23.64 13.35 5.49
CA TRP A 360 -24.27 12.75 4.31
C TRP A 360 -23.98 13.53 3.02
N GLU A 361 -23.96 14.85 3.08
CA GLU A 361 -23.67 15.75 1.96
C GLU A 361 -22.24 15.54 1.42
N ASP A 362 -21.27 15.24 2.30
CA ASP A 362 -19.89 14.95 1.93
C ASP A 362 -19.78 13.59 1.23
N VAL A 363 -20.51 12.59 1.75
CA VAL A 363 -20.60 11.26 1.11
C VAL A 363 -21.23 11.41 -0.28
N GLU A 364 -22.33 12.18 -0.43
CA GLU A 364 -22.94 12.42 -1.73
C GLU A 364 -22.03 13.19 -2.69
N ALA A 365 -21.25 14.17 -2.18
CA ALA A 365 -20.26 14.89 -2.98
C ALA A 365 -19.18 13.92 -3.51
N THR A 366 -18.73 12.96 -2.70
CA THR A 366 -17.76 11.94 -3.11
C THR A 366 -18.37 11.01 -4.17
N LEU A 367 -19.60 10.55 -3.99
CA LEU A 367 -20.30 9.75 -5.01
C LEU A 367 -20.50 10.53 -6.32
N ARG A 368 -20.75 11.83 -6.24
CA ARG A 368 -20.88 12.73 -7.40
C ARG A 368 -19.57 12.85 -8.14
N LEU A 369 -18.47 13.09 -7.43
CA LEU A 369 -17.12 13.13 -8.00
C LEU A 369 -16.78 11.87 -8.80
N VAL A 370 -17.06 10.68 -8.24
CA VAL A 370 -16.85 9.40 -8.94
C VAL A 370 -17.71 9.30 -10.21
N ARG A 371 -18.95 9.84 -10.18
CA ARG A 371 -19.83 9.85 -11.36
C ARG A 371 -19.31 10.75 -12.46
N GLU A 372 -18.82 11.91 -12.12
CA GLU A 372 -18.32 12.94 -13.04
C GLU A 372 -17.01 12.49 -13.69
N ILE A 373 -16.02 12.09 -12.91
CA ILE A 373 -14.72 11.61 -13.41
C ILE A 373 -14.88 10.31 -14.19
N ALA A 374 -15.83 9.46 -13.78
CA ALA A 374 -16.04 8.16 -14.40
C ALA A 374 -14.75 7.31 -14.49
N PRO A 375 -14.00 7.11 -13.37
CA PRO A 375 -12.70 6.46 -13.38
C PRO A 375 -12.76 5.03 -13.92
N GLN A 376 -11.61 4.46 -14.22
CA GLN A 376 -11.51 3.07 -14.69
C GLN A 376 -11.54 2.10 -13.52
N ASP A 377 -11.05 2.51 -12.36
CA ASP A 377 -11.11 1.72 -11.13
C ASP A 377 -11.24 2.59 -9.88
N ILE A 378 -11.70 2.00 -8.78
CA ILE A 378 -11.82 2.64 -7.48
C ILE A 378 -11.33 1.73 -6.37
N GLY A 379 -10.56 2.30 -5.44
CA GLY A 379 -10.24 1.70 -4.14
C GLY A 379 -11.04 2.41 -3.05
N VAL A 380 -11.82 1.68 -2.28
CA VAL A 380 -12.69 2.25 -1.24
C VAL A 380 -12.27 1.71 0.12
N SER A 381 -11.99 2.61 1.05
CA SER A 381 -11.67 2.29 2.43
C SER A 381 -12.46 3.16 3.41
N VAL A 382 -12.44 2.78 4.67
CA VAL A 382 -12.81 3.67 5.79
C VAL A 382 -11.56 4.23 6.44
N SER A 383 -11.71 5.37 7.13
CA SER A 383 -10.59 6.02 7.82
C SER A 383 -10.00 5.09 8.88
N TYR A 384 -8.71 4.82 8.75
CA TYR A 384 -7.94 3.93 9.62
C TYR A 384 -6.95 4.75 10.45
N PRO A 385 -7.11 4.81 11.78
CA PRO A 385 -6.22 5.58 12.64
C PRO A 385 -4.89 4.84 12.84
N LEU A 386 -3.88 5.23 12.07
CA LEU A 386 -2.54 4.66 12.17
C LEU A 386 -1.72 5.38 13.26
N PRO A 387 -0.98 4.66 14.12
CA PRO A 387 -0.09 5.25 15.13
C PRO A 387 0.84 6.32 14.53
N GLY A 388 1.19 7.32 15.33
CA GLY A 388 2.07 8.42 14.93
C GLY A 388 1.45 9.46 14.00
N THR A 389 0.14 9.39 13.70
CA THR A 389 -0.58 10.40 12.93
C THR A 389 -1.36 11.36 13.80
N LYS A 390 -1.51 12.62 13.37
CA LYS A 390 -2.40 13.59 14.05
C LYS A 390 -3.84 13.07 14.15
N PHE A 391 -4.27 12.31 13.15
CA PHE A 391 -5.58 11.69 13.16
C PHE A 391 -5.72 10.64 14.26
N TYR A 392 -4.71 9.77 14.44
CA TYR A 392 -4.69 8.80 15.54
C TYR A 392 -4.81 9.48 16.89
N GLU A 393 -4.01 10.53 17.15
CA GLU A 393 -4.06 11.26 18.42
C GLU A 393 -5.43 11.91 18.65
N ARG A 394 -6.09 12.41 17.59
CA ARG A 394 -7.43 13.00 17.67
C ARG A 394 -8.50 12.01 18.10
N VAL A 395 -8.42 10.75 17.66
CA VAL A 395 -9.44 9.71 17.92
C VAL A 395 -9.01 8.72 18.99
N ARG A 396 -7.81 8.87 19.56
CA ARG A 396 -7.20 7.91 20.49
C ARG A 396 -8.10 7.57 21.69
N ALA A 397 -8.78 8.57 22.26
CA ALA A 397 -9.70 8.37 23.38
C ALA A 397 -10.97 7.56 23.01
N ASP A 398 -11.32 7.57 21.74
CA ASP A 398 -12.50 6.87 21.20
C ASP A 398 -12.17 5.51 20.59
N LEU A 399 -10.90 5.09 20.63
CA LEU A 399 -10.50 3.77 20.13
C LEU A 399 -11.07 2.67 21.02
N GLY A 400 -11.75 1.69 20.40
CA GLY A 400 -12.21 0.48 21.05
C GLY A 400 -11.07 -0.54 21.26
N GLU A 401 -11.45 -1.74 21.68
CA GLU A 401 -10.51 -2.87 21.86
C GLU A 401 -9.83 -3.26 20.54
N LYS A 402 -10.54 -3.15 19.41
CA LYS A 402 -10.03 -3.46 18.09
C LYS A 402 -9.19 -2.29 17.55
N GLN A 403 -7.88 -2.43 17.59
CA GLN A 403 -6.93 -1.43 17.15
C GLN A 403 -6.30 -1.70 15.77
N ASN A 404 -6.54 -2.86 15.17
CA ASN A 404 -6.04 -3.22 13.85
C ASN A 404 -7.12 -3.96 13.05
N TRP A 405 -7.11 -3.80 11.73
CA TRP A 405 -7.87 -4.68 10.85
C TRP A 405 -7.26 -6.08 10.83
N PHE A 406 -8.12 -7.08 10.67
CA PHE A 406 -7.68 -8.45 10.58
C PHE A 406 -7.00 -8.74 9.22
N ASP A 407 -7.67 -8.34 8.14
CA ASP A 407 -7.21 -8.44 6.74
C ASP A 407 -7.69 -7.23 5.93
N SER A 408 -7.48 -7.23 4.62
CA SER A 408 -7.82 -6.11 3.72
C SER A 408 -9.32 -5.92 3.47
N ASP A 409 -10.15 -6.89 3.84
CA ASP A 409 -11.63 -6.79 3.71
C ASP A 409 -12.32 -6.33 5.01
N ASP A 410 -11.54 -6.19 6.09
CA ASP A 410 -12.04 -5.72 7.37
C ASP A 410 -12.22 -4.20 7.36
N LEU A 411 -13.43 -3.75 7.05
CA LEU A 411 -13.82 -2.34 7.05
C LEU A 411 -14.37 -1.87 8.39
N ALA A 412 -13.90 -2.45 9.52
CA ALA A 412 -14.36 -2.04 10.84
C ALA A 412 -13.89 -0.62 11.16
N MET A 413 -14.84 0.22 11.59
CA MET A 413 -14.51 1.50 12.22
C MET A 413 -13.95 1.22 13.62
N MET A 414 -12.75 1.74 13.90
CA MET A 414 -12.05 1.53 15.16
C MET A 414 -12.29 2.64 16.19
N TYR A 415 -12.99 3.67 15.81
CA TYR A 415 -13.35 4.82 16.63
C TYR A 415 -14.80 5.24 16.37
N ARG A 416 -15.32 6.13 17.19
CA ARG A 416 -16.69 6.66 17.06
C ARG A 416 -16.77 7.67 15.92
N ALA A 417 -17.26 7.21 14.76
CA ALA A 417 -17.52 8.07 13.59
C ALA A 417 -18.97 8.59 13.60
N THR A 418 -19.31 9.48 12.65
CA THR A 418 -20.66 10.04 12.48
C THR A 418 -21.72 8.95 12.28
N TYR A 419 -21.36 7.88 11.56
CA TYR A 419 -22.27 6.75 11.30
C TYR A 419 -21.72 5.45 11.90
N GLY A 420 -22.63 4.52 12.21
CA GLY A 420 -22.25 3.21 12.73
C GLY A 420 -21.65 2.28 11.65
N PRO A 421 -20.98 1.19 12.06
CA PRO A 421 -20.36 0.23 11.13
C PRO A 421 -21.30 -0.36 10.07
N PRO A 422 -22.62 -0.60 10.34
CA PRO A 422 -23.55 -1.06 9.31
C PRO A 422 -23.71 -0.06 8.14
N PHE A 423 -23.60 1.24 8.40
CA PHE A 423 -23.67 2.28 7.38
C PHE A 423 -22.48 2.17 6.43
N TYR A 424 -21.25 2.11 6.95
CA TYR A 424 -20.05 2.06 6.09
C TYR A 424 -19.97 0.78 5.25
N ARG A 425 -20.41 -0.36 5.79
CA ARG A 425 -20.57 -1.59 4.99
C ARG A 425 -21.61 -1.44 3.88
N ALA A 426 -22.74 -0.81 4.18
CA ALA A 426 -23.76 -0.53 3.17
C ALA A 426 -23.27 0.48 2.12
N LEU A 427 -22.55 1.51 2.55
CA LEU A 427 -21.94 2.51 1.67
C LEU A 427 -20.93 1.87 0.71
N HIS A 428 -20.02 1.04 1.21
CA HIS A 428 -19.07 0.29 0.40
C HIS A 428 -19.77 -0.52 -0.70
N HIS A 429 -20.84 -1.24 -0.34
CA HIS A 429 -21.65 -1.97 -1.32
C HIS A 429 -22.31 -1.06 -2.36
N VAL A 430 -22.87 0.08 -1.95
CA VAL A 430 -23.52 1.03 -2.87
C VAL A 430 -22.51 1.63 -3.83
N VAL A 431 -21.35 2.09 -3.34
CA VAL A 431 -20.27 2.65 -4.16
C VAL A 431 -19.85 1.68 -5.26
N HIS A 432 -19.50 0.44 -4.86
CA HIS A 432 -19.06 -0.59 -5.81
C HIS A 432 -20.16 -1.01 -6.80
N ARG A 433 -21.42 -1.12 -6.36
CA ARG A 433 -22.54 -1.43 -7.27
C ARG A 433 -22.75 -0.34 -8.30
N GLU A 434 -22.79 0.92 -7.85
CA GLU A 434 -22.96 2.05 -8.74
C GLU A 434 -21.81 2.16 -9.74
N PHE A 435 -20.59 2.01 -9.27
CA PHE A 435 -19.40 1.98 -10.11
C PHE A 435 -19.49 0.89 -11.19
N ARG A 436 -19.81 -0.37 -10.81
CA ARG A 436 -19.97 -1.49 -11.75
C ARG A 436 -21.04 -1.22 -12.79
N VAL A 437 -22.22 -0.74 -12.38
CA VAL A 437 -23.33 -0.40 -13.29
C VAL A 437 -22.88 0.62 -14.34
N ARG A 438 -22.18 1.68 -13.91
CA ARG A 438 -21.70 2.73 -14.82
C ARG A 438 -20.58 2.25 -15.72
N ARG A 439 -19.62 1.49 -15.19
CA ARG A 439 -18.51 0.93 -15.96
C ARG A 439 -19.00 0.02 -17.09
N VAL A 440 -19.92 -0.90 -16.77
CA VAL A 440 -20.47 -1.80 -17.79
C VAL A 440 -21.35 -1.05 -18.79
N ALA A 441 -22.12 -0.06 -18.36
CA ALA A 441 -22.90 0.76 -19.28
C ALA A 441 -22.01 1.53 -20.29
N ARG A 442 -20.83 2.01 -19.87
CA ARG A 442 -19.82 2.59 -20.78
C ARG A 442 -19.29 1.54 -21.76
N ARG A 443 -18.94 0.34 -21.26
CA ARG A 443 -18.48 -0.76 -22.10
C ARG A 443 -19.51 -1.15 -23.17
N LEU A 444 -20.78 -1.25 -22.79
CA LEU A 444 -21.87 -1.56 -23.70
C LEU A 444 -22.05 -0.49 -24.79
N ARG A 445 -21.94 0.80 -24.44
CA ARG A 445 -21.94 1.87 -25.44
C ARG A 445 -20.76 1.76 -26.41
N SER A 446 -19.57 1.43 -25.90
CA SER A 446 -18.40 1.20 -26.76
C SER A 446 -18.58 -0.01 -27.69
N LEU A 447 -19.24 -1.08 -27.21
CA LEU A 447 -19.57 -2.27 -28.03
C LEU A 447 -20.61 -1.96 -29.09
N ALA A 448 -21.63 -1.15 -28.78
CA ALA A 448 -22.62 -0.70 -29.75
C ALA A 448 -21.98 0.13 -30.90
N ALA A 449 -20.98 0.98 -30.54
CA ALA A 449 -20.24 1.76 -31.51
C ALA A 449 -19.21 0.94 -32.31
N ARG A 450 -18.66 -0.14 -31.73
CA ARG A 450 -17.62 -0.98 -32.33
C ARG A 450 -17.82 -2.46 -31.94
N PRO A 451 -18.70 -3.21 -32.61
CA PRO A 451 -19.02 -4.61 -32.27
C PRO A 451 -17.81 -5.57 -32.34
N SER A 452 -16.83 -5.25 -33.19
CA SER A 452 -15.62 -6.06 -33.38
C SER A 452 -14.74 -6.23 -32.14
N ILE A 453 -14.93 -5.39 -31.11
CA ILE A 453 -14.18 -5.46 -29.85
C ILE A 453 -14.86 -6.32 -28.78
N ALA A 454 -15.95 -7.04 -29.13
CA ALA A 454 -16.69 -7.88 -28.19
C ALA A 454 -15.87 -9.11 -27.74
N ARG A 455 -16.01 -9.46 -26.46
CA ARG A 455 -15.34 -10.61 -25.83
C ARG A 455 -16.37 -11.49 -25.14
N ALA A 456 -16.11 -12.78 -25.01
CA ALA A 456 -16.98 -13.71 -24.27
C ALA A 456 -17.23 -13.27 -22.80
N SER A 457 -16.26 -12.56 -22.20
CA SER A 457 -16.40 -11.97 -20.85
C SER A 457 -17.47 -10.89 -20.78
N ASP A 458 -17.83 -10.24 -21.88
CA ASP A 458 -18.84 -9.18 -21.90
C ASP A 458 -20.24 -9.71 -21.55
N LEU A 459 -20.56 -10.96 -21.90
CA LEU A 459 -21.84 -11.60 -21.51
C LEU A 459 -21.99 -11.71 -19.98
N ARG A 460 -20.95 -12.15 -19.29
CA ARG A 460 -20.93 -12.20 -17.82
C ARG A 460 -21.05 -10.81 -17.20
N GLN A 461 -20.44 -9.81 -17.82
CA GLN A 461 -20.54 -8.42 -17.37
C GLN A 461 -21.98 -7.88 -17.53
N VAL A 462 -22.69 -8.23 -18.62
CA VAL A 462 -24.10 -7.86 -18.82
C VAL A 462 -24.99 -8.45 -17.73
N ALA A 463 -24.85 -9.74 -17.41
CA ALA A 463 -25.61 -10.37 -16.32
C ALA A 463 -25.34 -9.70 -14.97
N SER A 464 -24.08 -9.44 -14.67
CA SER A 464 -23.66 -8.70 -13.46
C SER A 464 -24.24 -7.27 -13.44
N TRP A 465 -24.27 -6.60 -14.59
CA TRP A 465 -24.86 -5.27 -14.72
C TRP A 465 -26.36 -5.27 -14.42
N ALA A 466 -27.12 -6.18 -15.01
CA ALA A 466 -28.57 -6.29 -14.80
C ALA A 466 -28.89 -6.51 -13.31
N TYR A 467 -28.18 -7.45 -12.66
CA TYR A 467 -28.32 -7.70 -11.23
C TYR A 467 -28.00 -6.47 -10.39
N ASN A 468 -26.84 -5.84 -10.63
CA ASN A 468 -26.45 -4.67 -9.84
C ASN A 468 -27.37 -3.47 -10.07
N ARG A 469 -27.88 -3.29 -11.31
CA ARG A 469 -28.85 -2.23 -11.64
C ARG A 469 -30.18 -2.41 -10.91
N ALA A 470 -30.70 -3.65 -10.86
CA ALA A 470 -31.91 -3.97 -10.14
C ALA A 470 -31.78 -3.81 -8.62
N ALA A 471 -30.62 -4.22 -8.06
CA ALA A 471 -30.37 -4.18 -6.63
C ALA A 471 -29.99 -2.79 -6.09
N LEU A 472 -29.49 -1.88 -6.94
CA LEU A 472 -28.97 -0.57 -6.54
C LEU A 472 -30.01 0.32 -5.83
N PRO A 473 -31.29 0.45 -6.29
CA PRO A 473 -32.29 1.25 -5.58
C PRO A 473 -32.55 0.76 -4.14
N PHE A 474 -32.61 -0.54 -3.93
CA PHE A 474 -32.82 -1.13 -2.61
C PHE A 474 -31.60 -0.87 -1.70
N ALA A 475 -30.38 -1.04 -2.24
CA ALA A 475 -29.15 -0.77 -1.51
C ALA A 475 -29.08 0.70 -1.08
N ARG A 476 -29.45 1.65 -1.96
CA ARG A 476 -29.48 3.08 -1.66
C ARG A 476 -30.53 3.42 -0.59
N ARG A 477 -31.75 2.86 -0.69
CA ARG A 477 -32.79 3.03 0.35
C ARG A 477 -32.32 2.55 1.72
N ARG A 478 -31.65 1.39 1.76
CA ARG A 478 -31.06 0.86 2.99
C ARG A 478 -30.00 1.80 3.56
N LEU A 479 -29.10 2.30 2.71
CA LEU A 479 -28.04 3.25 3.10
C LEU A 479 -28.64 4.53 3.68
N GLN A 480 -29.64 5.15 3.00
CA GLN A 480 -30.32 6.34 3.47
C GLN A 480 -31.04 6.14 4.81
N ARG A 481 -31.64 4.94 5.03
CA ARG A 481 -32.24 4.61 6.32
C ARG A 481 -31.21 4.56 7.43
N LEU A 482 -30.05 3.94 7.16
CA LEU A 482 -28.97 3.85 8.13
C LEU A 482 -28.35 5.24 8.43
N ALA A 483 -28.28 6.12 7.46
CA ALA A 483 -27.83 7.50 7.66
C ALA A 483 -28.77 8.28 8.63
N ARG A 484 -30.08 8.10 8.50
CA ARG A 484 -31.07 8.79 9.37
C ARG A 484 -31.06 8.29 10.81
N VAL A 485 -30.84 7.00 11.02
CA VAL A 485 -30.82 6.38 12.37
C VAL A 485 -29.55 6.75 13.13
N SER A 486 -28.46 6.99 12.46
CA SER A 486 -27.17 7.27 13.07
C SER A 486 -26.88 8.77 13.25
N ALA A 487 -27.66 9.67 12.62
CA ALA A 487 -27.50 11.11 12.83
C ALA A 487 -27.82 11.44 14.30
N PRO A 488 -26.93 12.13 15.04
CA PRO A 488 -27.29 12.65 16.35
C PRO A 488 -28.53 13.53 16.19
N GLN A 489 -29.58 13.25 16.94
CA GLN A 489 -30.69 14.22 17.08
C GLN A 489 -30.06 15.47 17.65
N LEU A 490 -29.90 16.49 16.82
CA LEU A 490 -29.59 17.83 17.27
C LEU A 490 -30.79 18.26 18.13
N THR A 491 -30.66 18.10 19.45
CA THR A 491 -31.59 18.73 20.39
C THR A 491 -31.53 20.23 20.11
N PRO A 492 -32.64 20.89 19.77
CA PRO A 492 -32.63 22.34 19.61
C PRO A 492 -32.13 22.95 20.93
N MET A 493 -31.07 23.75 20.86
CA MET A 493 -30.67 24.56 21.99
C MET A 493 -31.90 25.39 22.40
N SER A 494 -32.45 25.04 23.56
CA SER A 494 -33.49 25.84 24.19
C SER A 494 -32.95 27.26 24.35
N SER A 495 -33.58 28.18 23.66
CA SER A 495 -33.37 29.63 23.81
C SER A 495 -33.53 29.94 25.30
N GLY A 496 -32.39 30.19 25.99
CA GLY A 496 -32.37 30.65 27.37
C GLY A 496 -33.21 31.89 27.47
N ARG A 497 -34.28 31.82 28.26
CA ARG A 497 -35.05 32.97 28.68
C ARG A 497 -34.11 33.83 29.50
N SER A 498 -33.94 35.07 29.11
CA SER A 498 -33.47 36.14 29.92
C SER A 498 -34.33 36.24 31.18
N VAL A 499 -33.71 36.07 32.34
CA VAL A 499 -34.30 36.50 33.60
C VAL A 499 -33.63 37.80 34.00
N SER A 500 -34.45 38.76 34.14
CA SER A 500 -34.22 40.13 34.63
C SER A 500 -33.43 40.23 35.92
#